data_b70f84284ea714eedd14b54bbdff1721
#
_entry.id   b70f84284ea714eedd14b54bbdff1721
#
_cell.length_a   1.000
_cell.length_b   1.000
_cell.length_c   1.000
_cell.angle_alpha   90.00
_cell.angle_beta   90.00
_cell.angle_gamma   90.00
#
_symmetry.space_group_name_H-M   'P 1'
#
loop_
_entity.id
_entity.type
_entity.pdbx_description
1 polymer ?
#
loop_
_entity_poly.entity_id
_entity_poly.type
_entity_poly.pdbx_seq_one_letter_code
_entity_poly.pdbx_strand_id
1 'polypeptide(L)'
;MEVGFAMGMSGCWLVGALGEADVAELAPLAVPAIEATAARAAAVGTWARWERDAERGGGAVPVWREDGVYNTEDALHLYNLVDDSAFDAMDGSGKLHIMEWWDRIDTDAVEPFVESVRKDNPVAALFHGLGPERAGKLPGWAGDAVFTADEVRRRLPAAEAALAVSGAERERALARIDDWPGEKEAEALLDGPLRVWRGAAEAGTGLLASRVWF
;
A
#
# COMPACT_ATOMS: atom_id res chain seq x y z
N MET A 1 18.40 15.32 -30.36
CA MET A 1 17.37 15.52 -29.30
C MET A 1 16.63 14.20 -29.23
N GLU A 2 17.18 13.26 -28.45
CA GLU A 2 16.54 11.95 -28.24
C GLU A 2 15.40 12.16 -27.24
N VAL A 3 14.18 12.03 -27.74
CA VAL A 3 13.00 11.91 -26.89
C VAL A 3 13.04 10.48 -26.36
N GLY A 4 13.67 10.29 -25.21
CA GLY A 4 13.58 9.04 -24.48
C GLY A 4 12.11 8.79 -24.14
N PHE A 5 11.51 7.81 -24.77
CA PHE A 5 10.27 7.21 -24.32
C PHE A 5 10.56 6.59 -22.96
N ALA A 6 10.29 7.32 -21.88
CA ALA A 6 10.15 6.72 -20.58
C ALA A 6 9.01 5.72 -20.70
N MET A 7 9.32 4.43 -20.79
CA MET A 7 8.34 3.36 -20.64
C MET A 7 7.68 3.61 -19.29
N GLY A 8 6.36 3.85 -19.31
CA GLY A 8 5.65 4.22 -18.12
C GLY A 8 5.60 3.04 -17.17
N MET A 9 6.37 3.11 -16.09
CA MET A 9 6.28 2.18 -14.97
C MET A 9 4.91 2.30 -14.33
N SER A 10 4.38 1.20 -13.83
CA SER A 10 3.14 1.15 -13.05
C SER A 10 3.45 0.60 -11.67
N GLY A 11 2.96 1.30 -10.64
CA GLY A 11 2.92 0.73 -9.30
C GLY A 11 1.70 -0.17 -9.16
N CYS A 12 1.89 -1.32 -8.56
CA CYS A 12 0.83 -2.27 -8.26
C CYS A 12 0.83 -2.60 -6.78
N TRP A 13 -0.35 -2.76 -6.21
CA TRP A 13 -0.54 -3.27 -4.86
C TRP A 13 -1.47 -4.47 -4.88
N LEU A 14 -0.98 -5.57 -4.33
CA LEU A 14 -1.74 -6.79 -4.12
C LEU A 14 -1.95 -7.02 -2.63
N VAL A 15 -3.15 -7.41 -2.26
CA VAL A 15 -3.47 -8.00 -0.94
C VAL A 15 -4.20 -9.31 -1.19
N GLY A 16 -3.65 -10.42 -0.71
CA GLY A 16 -4.20 -11.75 -0.95
C GLY A 16 -4.03 -12.70 0.23
N ALA A 17 -4.86 -13.72 0.28
CA ALA A 17 -4.74 -14.81 1.24
C ALA A 17 -3.58 -15.74 0.86
N LEU A 18 -2.86 -16.23 1.85
CA LEU A 18 -1.82 -17.26 1.67
C LEU A 18 -2.09 -18.47 2.55
N GLY A 19 -1.82 -19.66 2.02
CA GLY A 19 -1.79 -20.87 2.80
C GLY A 19 -0.72 -20.84 3.89
N GLU A 20 -0.94 -21.58 4.99
CA GLU A 20 -0.01 -21.57 6.14
C GLU A 20 1.40 -22.05 5.76
N ALA A 21 1.52 -23.01 4.85
CA ALA A 21 2.81 -23.50 4.35
C ALA A 21 3.57 -22.42 3.57
N ASP A 22 2.87 -21.64 2.75
CA ASP A 22 3.46 -20.56 1.96
C ASP A 22 3.89 -19.40 2.86
N VAL A 23 3.09 -19.06 3.87
CA VAL A 23 3.50 -18.08 4.88
C VAL A 23 4.74 -18.54 5.64
N ALA A 24 4.81 -19.81 6.03
CA ALA A 24 5.97 -20.36 6.75
C ALA A 24 7.27 -20.31 5.90
N GLU A 25 7.14 -20.41 4.58
CA GLU A 25 8.28 -20.27 3.65
C GLU A 25 8.65 -18.80 3.42
N LEU A 26 7.65 -17.91 3.21
CA LEU A 26 7.86 -16.50 2.85
C LEU A 26 8.25 -15.63 4.05
N ALA A 27 7.59 -15.78 5.19
CA ALA A 27 7.73 -14.86 6.32
C ALA A 27 9.18 -14.71 6.82
N PRO A 28 10.02 -15.79 6.92
CA PRO A 28 11.42 -15.65 7.31
C PRO A 28 12.25 -14.76 6.39
N LEU A 29 11.84 -14.61 5.15
CA LEU A 29 12.52 -13.78 4.15
C LEU A 29 11.94 -12.37 4.12
N ALA A 30 10.61 -12.27 4.07
CA ALA A 30 9.90 -11.02 3.86
C ALA A 30 9.82 -10.14 5.12
N VAL A 31 9.50 -10.72 6.28
CA VAL A 31 9.32 -9.93 7.50
C VAL A 31 10.57 -9.14 7.87
N PRO A 32 11.79 -9.71 7.89
CA PRO A 32 12.99 -8.94 8.16
C PRO A 32 13.27 -7.85 7.12
N ALA A 33 12.91 -8.07 5.84
CA ALA A 33 13.08 -7.08 4.79
C ALA A 33 12.11 -5.89 4.96
N ILE A 34 10.84 -6.17 5.30
CA ILE A 34 9.83 -5.16 5.61
C ILE A 34 10.27 -4.33 6.83
N GLU A 35 10.68 -4.99 7.91
CA GLU A 35 11.14 -4.32 9.14
C GLU A 35 12.39 -3.47 8.89
N ALA A 36 13.34 -3.99 8.11
CA ALA A 36 14.54 -3.24 7.74
C ALA A 36 14.21 -2.00 6.91
N THR A 37 13.26 -2.09 5.98
CA THR A 37 12.78 -0.93 5.20
C THR A 37 12.10 0.09 6.12
N ALA A 38 11.21 -0.35 7.00
CA ALA A 38 10.54 0.51 7.98
C ALA A 38 11.52 1.24 8.92
N ALA A 39 12.60 0.57 9.31
CA ALA A 39 13.60 1.10 10.24
C ALA A 39 14.62 2.04 9.59
N ARG A 40 14.64 2.21 8.26
CA ARG A 40 15.56 3.14 7.60
C ARG A 40 15.33 4.57 8.07
N ALA A 41 16.39 5.27 8.39
CA ALA A 41 16.31 6.67 8.84
C ALA A 41 15.58 7.57 7.82
N ALA A 42 15.75 7.30 6.52
CA ALA A 42 15.03 7.99 5.46
C ALA A 42 13.51 7.73 5.54
N ALA A 43 13.08 6.48 5.73
CA ALA A 43 11.68 6.10 5.83
C ALA A 43 11.01 6.74 7.06
N VAL A 44 11.64 6.62 8.23
CA VAL A 44 11.18 7.25 9.48
C VAL A 44 11.09 8.78 9.33
N GLY A 45 12.12 9.40 8.74
CA GLY A 45 12.15 10.84 8.53
C GLY A 45 11.09 11.30 7.52
N THR A 46 10.83 10.52 6.48
CA THR A 46 9.81 10.83 5.48
C THR A 46 8.40 10.71 6.07
N TRP A 47 8.14 9.64 6.85
CA TRP A 47 6.88 9.50 7.59
C TRP A 47 6.61 10.70 8.50
N ALA A 48 7.58 11.05 9.34
CA ALA A 48 7.45 12.18 10.27
C ALA A 48 7.27 13.53 9.56
N ARG A 49 7.81 13.71 8.36
CA ARG A 49 7.55 14.91 7.54
C ARG A 49 6.12 14.89 7.02
N TRP A 50 5.68 13.78 6.43
CA TRP A 50 4.32 13.64 5.93
C TRP A 50 3.27 13.90 7.03
N GLU A 51 3.44 13.35 8.24
CA GLU A 51 2.55 13.64 9.37
C GLU A 51 2.43 15.14 9.65
N ARG A 52 3.56 15.83 9.76
CA ARG A 52 3.56 17.28 10.03
C ARG A 52 2.96 18.12 8.91
N ASP A 53 3.17 17.71 7.67
CA ASP A 53 2.71 18.47 6.51
C ASP A 53 1.21 18.20 6.26
N ALA A 54 0.75 16.98 6.49
CA ALA A 54 -0.68 16.64 6.44
C ALA A 54 -1.51 17.42 7.48
N GLU A 55 -0.94 17.68 8.67
CA GLU A 55 -1.58 18.54 9.68
C GLU A 55 -1.74 19.99 9.21
N ARG A 56 -0.77 20.51 8.44
CA ARG A 56 -0.78 21.88 7.91
C ARG A 56 -1.64 22.04 6.66
N GLY A 57 -1.66 21.02 5.84
CA GLY A 57 -2.14 21.10 4.44
C GLY A 57 -3.65 21.15 4.27
N GLY A 58 -4.48 20.97 5.30
CA GLY A 58 -5.93 21.24 5.32
C GLY A 58 -6.79 20.80 4.14
N GLY A 59 -6.26 20.11 3.15
CA GLY A 59 -7.02 19.42 2.09
C GLY A 59 -7.68 20.29 1.02
N ALA A 60 -7.31 21.55 0.85
CA ALA A 60 -7.96 22.45 -0.11
C ALA A 60 -7.20 22.62 -1.45
N VAL A 61 -5.98 22.10 -1.57
CA VAL A 61 -5.16 22.29 -2.78
C VAL A 61 -5.03 20.95 -3.49
N PRO A 62 -5.34 20.86 -4.81
CA PRO A 62 -5.14 19.65 -5.58
C PRO A 62 -3.71 19.14 -5.47
N VAL A 63 -3.54 17.84 -5.28
CA VAL A 63 -2.22 17.20 -5.15
C VAL A 63 -1.45 17.30 -6.45
N TRP A 64 -2.14 17.20 -7.58
CA TRP A 64 -1.54 17.17 -8.90
C TRP A 64 -1.69 18.51 -9.63
N ARG A 65 -0.67 18.91 -10.34
CA ARG A 65 -0.68 20.08 -11.22
C ARG A 65 -0.57 19.66 -12.68
N GLU A 66 -1.06 20.49 -13.57
CA GLU A 66 -0.98 20.28 -15.03
C GLU A 66 0.45 20.12 -15.55
N ASP A 67 1.43 20.70 -14.85
CA ASP A 67 2.87 20.56 -15.17
C ASP A 67 3.48 19.24 -14.71
N GLY A 68 2.70 18.34 -14.11
CA GLY A 68 3.15 17.02 -13.66
C GLY A 68 3.95 17.05 -12.35
N VAL A 69 3.86 18.11 -11.57
CA VAL A 69 4.54 18.27 -10.29
C VAL A 69 3.52 18.23 -9.15
N TYR A 70 3.87 17.60 -8.04
CA TYR A 70 3.02 17.59 -6.84
C TYR A 70 2.88 19.01 -6.28
N ASN A 71 1.65 19.36 -5.91
CA ASN A 71 1.34 20.70 -5.38
C ASN A 71 1.74 20.86 -3.93
N THR A 72 1.82 19.77 -3.17
CA THR A 72 2.02 19.81 -1.74
C THR A 72 3.26 19.01 -1.34
N GLU A 73 3.96 19.46 -0.29
CA GLU A 73 5.10 18.73 0.23
C GLU A 73 4.71 17.39 0.85
N ASP A 74 3.51 17.31 1.46
CA ASP A 74 2.98 16.07 2.01
C ASP A 74 2.75 15.00 0.92
N ALA A 75 2.28 15.39 -0.26
CA ALA A 75 2.14 14.49 -1.40
C ALA A 75 3.49 13.93 -1.85
N LEU A 76 4.51 14.78 -1.97
CA LEU A 76 5.85 14.34 -2.34
C LEU A 76 6.47 13.42 -1.27
N HIS A 77 6.29 13.74 0.00
CA HIS A 77 6.76 12.90 1.08
C HIS A 77 6.05 11.55 1.10
N LEU A 78 4.74 11.53 0.85
CA LEU A 78 3.97 10.29 0.78
C LEU A 78 4.38 9.45 -0.42
N TYR A 79 4.56 10.04 -1.60
CA TYR A 79 5.07 9.34 -2.76
C TYR A 79 6.43 8.67 -2.45
N ASN A 80 7.39 9.42 -1.93
CA ASN A 80 8.71 8.91 -1.57
C ASN A 80 8.67 7.82 -0.48
N LEU A 81 7.66 7.86 0.40
CA LEU A 81 7.48 6.84 1.43
C LEU A 81 7.10 5.48 0.86
N VAL A 82 6.24 5.50 -0.18
CA VAL A 82 5.73 4.26 -0.80
C VAL A 82 6.55 3.81 -2.02
N ASP A 83 7.48 4.62 -2.49
CA ASP A 83 8.34 4.29 -3.62
C ASP A 83 9.35 3.16 -3.28
N ASP A 84 9.81 3.09 -2.03
CA ASP A 84 10.75 2.07 -1.54
C ASP A 84 9.99 0.89 -0.94
N SER A 85 9.88 -0.21 -1.68
CA SER A 85 9.25 -1.45 -1.24
C SER A 85 10.25 -2.50 -0.80
N ALA A 86 9.86 -3.36 0.14
CA ALA A 86 10.62 -4.56 0.48
C ALA A 86 10.60 -5.61 -0.65
N PHE A 87 9.65 -5.49 -1.55
CA PHE A 87 9.41 -6.36 -2.70
C PHE A 87 9.63 -5.59 -4.00
N ASP A 88 10.86 -5.39 -4.42
CA ASP A 88 11.13 -4.77 -5.71
C ASP A 88 11.23 -5.84 -6.80
N ALA A 89 10.25 -5.88 -7.69
CA ALA A 89 10.22 -6.81 -8.81
C ALA A 89 11.13 -6.39 -9.97
N MET A 90 11.51 -5.09 -10.03
CA MET A 90 12.29 -4.57 -11.16
C MET A 90 13.79 -4.63 -10.95
N ASP A 91 14.25 -4.63 -9.74
CA ASP A 91 15.67 -4.57 -9.41
C ASP A 91 16.43 -5.86 -9.76
N GLY A 92 15.79 -6.95 -10.17
CA GLY A 92 16.49 -8.22 -10.48
C GLY A 92 17.46 -8.72 -9.42
N SER A 93 17.89 -7.85 -8.52
CA SER A 93 18.67 -8.11 -7.32
C SER A 93 17.77 -8.43 -6.13
N GLY A 94 16.45 -8.21 -6.28
CA GLY A 94 15.46 -8.46 -5.26
C GLY A 94 15.56 -9.90 -4.77
N LYS A 95 15.84 -10.04 -3.48
CA LYS A 95 15.95 -11.34 -2.83
C LYS A 95 14.62 -12.09 -2.77
N LEU A 96 13.55 -11.40 -3.11
CA LEU A 96 12.18 -11.90 -3.06
C LEU A 96 11.55 -11.69 -4.44
N HIS A 97 11.47 -12.74 -5.24
CA HIS A 97 10.75 -12.74 -6.51
C HIS A 97 9.25 -12.75 -6.22
N ILE A 98 8.70 -11.59 -5.85
CA ILE A 98 7.33 -11.47 -5.33
C ILE A 98 6.28 -12.02 -6.29
N MET A 99 6.53 -11.96 -7.61
CA MET A 99 5.60 -12.51 -8.60
C MET A 99 5.39 -14.02 -8.45
N GLU A 100 6.40 -14.76 -7.99
CA GLU A 100 6.26 -16.19 -7.71
C GLU A 100 5.33 -16.46 -6.52
N TRP A 101 5.25 -15.50 -5.58
CA TRP A 101 4.34 -15.56 -4.44
C TRP A 101 2.92 -15.12 -4.80
N TRP A 102 2.77 -14.24 -5.79
CA TRP A 102 1.47 -13.86 -6.32
C TRP A 102 0.75 -15.06 -6.94
N ASP A 103 1.50 -15.96 -7.60
CA ASP A 103 0.96 -17.19 -8.17
C ASP A 103 0.49 -18.20 -7.10
N ARG A 104 0.89 -18.01 -5.83
CA ARG A 104 0.51 -18.87 -4.69
C ARG A 104 -0.65 -18.30 -3.87
N ILE A 105 -1.20 -17.15 -4.26
CA ILE A 105 -2.36 -16.56 -3.58
C ILE A 105 -3.54 -17.54 -3.66
N ASP A 106 -4.14 -17.81 -2.51
CA ASP A 106 -5.30 -18.70 -2.38
C ASP A 106 -6.59 -17.98 -2.79
N THR A 107 -6.85 -17.98 -4.09
CA THR A 107 -8.02 -17.33 -4.70
C THR A 107 -9.32 -18.06 -4.40
N ASP A 108 -9.24 -19.34 -4.02
CA ASP A 108 -10.42 -20.13 -3.62
C ASP A 108 -10.88 -19.77 -2.20
N ALA A 109 -9.92 -19.43 -1.33
CA ALA A 109 -10.25 -19.00 0.03
C ALA A 109 -10.78 -17.56 0.06
N VAL A 110 -10.11 -16.63 -0.62
CA VAL A 110 -10.48 -15.20 -0.64
C VAL A 110 -10.10 -14.59 -1.98
N GLU A 111 -11.05 -13.94 -2.65
CA GLU A 111 -10.74 -13.16 -3.83
C GLU A 111 -9.71 -12.06 -3.49
N PRO A 112 -8.54 -12.03 -4.13
CA PRO A 112 -7.53 -11.04 -3.84
C PRO A 112 -7.98 -9.63 -4.24
N PHE A 113 -7.36 -8.64 -3.64
CA PHE A 113 -7.40 -7.27 -4.10
C PHE A 113 -6.12 -6.99 -4.89
N VAL A 114 -6.28 -6.43 -6.09
CA VAL A 114 -5.16 -5.99 -6.93
C VAL A 114 -5.55 -4.65 -7.55
N GLU A 115 -4.70 -3.65 -7.38
CA GLU A 115 -4.85 -2.35 -8.02
C GLU A 115 -3.52 -1.95 -8.66
N SER A 116 -3.58 -1.35 -9.84
CA SER A 116 -2.40 -0.89 -10.57
C SER A 116 -2.61 0.53 -11.09
N VAL A 117 -1.68 1.42 -10.79
CA VAL A 117 -1.73 2.82 -11.19
C VAL A 117 -0.51 3.17 -12.03
N ARG A 118 -0.76 3.67 -13.23
CA ARG A 118 0.32 4.06 -14.14
C ARG A 118 1.06 5.29 -13.63
N LYS A 119 2.38 5.19 -13.53
CA LYS A 119 3.32 6.24 -13.05
C LYS A 119 3.11 6.65 -11.60
N ASP A 120 2.40 5.85 -10.82
CA ASP A 120 2.16 6.10 -9.42
C ASP A 120 1.94 4.80 -8.65
N ASN A 121 1.69 4.89 -7.34
CA ASN A 121 1.47 3.75 -6.47
C ASN A 121 0.09 3.82 -5.79
N PRO A 122 -0.74 2.77 -5.87
CA PRO A 122 -2.07 2.75 -5.27
C PRO A 122 -2.06 3.04 -3.76
N VAL A 123 -1.02 2.60 -3.05
CA VAL A 123 -0.90 2.83 -1.60
C VAL A 123 -0.71 4.31 -1.27
N ALA A 124 -0.03 5.08 -2.14
CA ALA A 124 0.08 6.53 -1.94
C ALA A 124 -1.30 7.20 -1.99
N ALA A 125 -2.12 6.85 -2.98
CA ALA A 125 -3.49 7.36 -3.09
C ALA A 125 -4.34 6.98 -1.87
N LEU A 126 -4.28 5.71 -1.44
CA LEU A 126 -5.01 5.26 -0.24
C LEU A 126 -4.56 6.02 1.01
N PHE A 127 -3.25 6.14 1.24
CA PHE A 127 -2.71 6.84 2.41
C PHE A 127 -3.06 8.32 2.39
N HIS A 128 -3.03 8.96 1.21
CA HIS A 128 -3.50 10.33 1.05
C HIS A 128 -4.98 10.46 1.45
N GLY A 129 -5.82 9.52 1.05
CA GLY A 129 -7.24 9.47 1.43
C GLY A 129 -7.45 9.32 2.94
N LEU A 130 -6.75 8.38 3.54
CA LEU A 130 -6.88 8.03 4.96
C LEU A 130 -6.25 9.08 5.90
N GLY A 131 -5.18 9.73 5.44
CA GLY A 131 -4.31 10.56 6.28
C GLY A 131 -3.41 9.74 7.21
N PRO A 132 -2.37 10.38 7.80
CA PRO A 132 -1.31 9.67 8.52
C PRO A 132 -1.82 8.94 9.78
N GLU A 133 -2.78 9.49 10.50
CA GLU A 133 -3.31 8.86 11.72
C GLU A 133 -3.95 7.50 11.44
N ARG A 134 -4.73 7.36 10.36
CA ARG A 134 -5.33 6.09 9.98
C ARG A 134 -4.35 5.18 9.27
N ALA A 135 -3.59 5.71 8.31
CA ALA A 135 -2.57 4.95 7.59
C ALA A 135 -1.56 4.31 8.54
N GLY A 136 -1.18 5.00 9.62
CA GLY A 136 -0.28 4.47 10.65
C GLY A 136 -0.84 3.32 11.49
N LYS A 137 -2.15 3.07 11.43
CA LYS A 137 -2.78 1.90 12.09
C LYS A 137 -2.75 0.65 11.20
N LEU A 138 -2.52 0.80 9.89
CA LEU A 138 -2.48 -0.34 8.99
C LEU A 138 -1.29 -1.24 9.34
N PRO A 139 -1.53 -2.55 9.64
CA PRO A 139 -0.44 -3.45 9.98
C PRO A 139 0.52 -3.69 8.80
N GLY A 140 1.81 -3.77 9.10
CA GLY A 140 2.87 -3.87 8.10
C GLY A 140 3.61 -2.55 7.93
N TRP A 141 4.19 -2.33 6.76
CA TRP A 141 4.88 -1.10 6.43
C TRP A 141 4.48 -0.59 5.05
N ALA A 142 3.87 0.58 5.00
CA ALA A 142 3.51 1.28 3.76
C ALA A 142 2.80 0.37 2.72
N GLY A 143 1.95 -0.56 3.17
CA GLY A 143 1.24 -1.50 2.32
C GLY A 143 1.92 -2.87 2.14
N ASP A 144 3.16 -3.05 2.59
CA ASP A 144 3.84 -4.36 2.59
C ASP A 144 3.60 -5.10 3.91
N ALA A 145 3.21 -6.36 3.83
CA ALA A 145 2.97 -7.22 4.99
C ALA A 145 2.98 -8.71 4.64
N VAL A 146 3.44 -9.54 5.57
CA VAL A 146 3.23 -11.00 5.56
C VAL A 146 2.82 -11.42 6.97
N PHE A 147 1.68 -12.09 7.08
CA PHE A 147 1.13 -12.50 8.37
C PHE A 147 0.63 -13.94 8.34
N THR A 148 0.87 -14.66 9.42
CA THR A 148 0.22 -15.95 9.70
C THR A 148 -1.28 -15.75 9.98
N ALA A 149 -2.06 -16.84 9.91
CA ALA A 149 -3.49 -16.80 10.22
C ALA A 149 -3.80 -16.22 11.62
N ASP A 150 -2.98 -16.57 12.60
CA ASP A 150 -3.14 -16.04 13.97
C ASP A 150 -2.79 -14.55 14.06
N GLU A 151 -1.81 -14.10 13.30
CA GLU A 151 -1.47 -12.67 13.22
C GLU A 151 -2.54 -11.88 12.48
N VAL A 152 -3.11 -12.41 11.40
CA VAL A 152 -4.24 -11.79 10.70
C VAL A 152 -5.38 -11.53 11.68
N ARG A 153 -5.82 -12.56 12.43
CA ARG A 153 -6.90 -12.42 13.43
C ARG A 153 -6.56 -11.40 14.53
N ARG A 154 -5.34 -11.43 15.05
CA ARG A 154 -4.93 -10.48 16.11
C ARG A 154 -4.83 -9.04 15.60
N ARG A 155 -4.46 -8.84 14.34
CA ARG A 155 -4.23 -7.52 13.73
C ARG A 155 -5.45 -6.97 13.01
N LEU A 156 -6.48 -7.78 12.76
CA LEU A 156 -7.70 -7.35 12.08
C LEU A 156 -8.33 -6.09 12.71
N PRO A 157 -8.43 -5.95 14.05
CA PRO A 157 -8.96 -4.71 14.62
C PRO A 157 -8.16 -3.46 14.26
N ALA A 158 -6.83 -3.57 14.07
CA ALA A 158 -5.99 -2.46 13.63
C ALA A 158 -6.21 -2.15 12.14
N ALA A 159 -6.32 -3.19 11.29
CA ALA A 159 -6.68 -3.01 9.89
C ALA A 159 -8.07 -2.37 9.73
N GLU A 160 -9.05 -2.77 10.54
CA GLU A 160 -10.37 -2.12 10.58
C GLU A 160 -10.29 -0.66 11.06
N ALA A 161 -9.49 -0.37 12.08
CA ALA A 161 -9.29 1.01 12.54
C ALA A 161 -8.61 1.90 11.49
N ALA A 162 -7.79 1.32 10.61
CA ALA A 162 -7.20 2.01 9.47
C ALA A 162 -8.22 2.23 8.34
N LEU A 163 -8.87 1.16 7.89
CA LEU A 163 -9.56 1.10 6.60
C LEU A 163 -11.09 1.26 6.69
N ALA A 164 -11.71 0.92 7.84
CA ALA A 164 -13.17 1.05 7.97
C ALA A 164 -13.56 2.52 8.19
N VAL A 165 -13.82 3.24 7.12
CA VAL A 165 -14.31 4.62 7.13
C VAL A 165 -15.77 4.68 6.71
N SER A 166 -16.55 5.62 7.27
CA SER A 166 -17.97 5.76 6.99
C SER A 166 -18.44 7.23 7.02
N GLY A 167 -19.63 7.48 6.51
CA GLY A 167 -20.24 8.81 6.51
C GLY A 167 -19.36 9.88 5.86
N ALA A 168 -19.34 11.07 6.42
CA ALA A 168 -18.58 12.20 5.89
C ALA A 168 -17.04 11.96 5.85
N GLU A 169 -16.52 11.06 6.68
CA GLU A 169 -15.10 10.69 6.62
C GLU A 169 -14.80 9.87 5.36
N ARG A 170 -15.69 8.94 5.00
CA ARG A 170 -15.58 8.16 3.76
C ARG A 170 -15.64 9.07 2.52
N GLU A 171 -16.57 9.99 2.48
CA GLU A 171 -16.70 10.95 1.38
C GLU A 171 -15.39 11.75 1.19
N ARG A 172 -14.80 12.22 2.29
CA ARG A 172 -13.52 12.94 2.23
C ARG A 172 -12.35 12.03 1.81
N ALA A 173 -12.32 10.79 2.28
CA ALA A 173 -11.28 9.84 1.90
C ALA A 173 -11.35 9.53 0.40
N LEU A 174 -12.53 9.25 -0.13
CA LEU A 174 -12.74 9.00 -1.56
C LEU A 174 -12.34 10.22 -2.41
N ALA A 175 -12.78 11.42 -2.05
CA ALA A 175 -12.41 12.63 -2.76
C ALA A 175 -10.89 12.86 -2.80
N ARG A 176 -10.17 12.55 -1.71
CA ARG A 176 -8.71 12.63 -1.67
C ARG A 176 -8.03 11.54 -2.49
N ILE A 177 -8.57 10.32 -2.49
CA ILE A 177 -8.06 9.24 -3.35
C ILE A 177 -8.21 9.66 -4.82
N ASP A 178 -9.34 10.20 -5.21
CA ASP A 178 -9.60 10.66 -6.57
C ASP A 178 -8.69 11.83 -6.99
N ASP A 179 -8.37 12.73 -6.05
CA ASP A 179 -7.44 13.85 -6.29
C ASP A 179 -5.97 13.40 -6.48
N TRP A 180 -5.62 12.18 -6.03
CA TRP A 180 -4.29 11.62 -6.25
C TRP A 180 -4.10 11.22 -7.71
N PRO A 181 -2.89 11.43 -8.31
CA PRO A 181 -2.65 11.14 -9.73
C PRO A 181 -2.92 9.69 -10.13
N GLY A 182 -3.21 9.48 -11.41
CA GLY A 182 -3.40 8.18 -12.04
C GLY A 182 -4.85 7.68 -11.99
N GLU A 183 -5.22 6.87 -12.98
CA GLU A 183 -6.53 6.23 -13.02
C GLU A 183 -6.59 5.10 -12.01
N LYS A 184 -7.62 5.08 -11.19
CA LYS A 184 -7.87 4.07 -10.14
C LYS A 184 -9.33 4.10 -9.72
N GLU A 185 -9.78 2.97 -9.17
CA GLU A 185 -11.11 2.85 -8.60
C GLU A 185 -11.06 3.17 -7.09
N ALA A 186 -11.39 4.43 -6.72
CA ALA A 186 -11.24 4.91 -5.34
C ALA A 186 -12.00 4.06 -4.31
N GLU A 187 -13.21 3.62 -4.63
CA GLU A 187 -14.00 2.75 -3.75
C GLU A 187 -13.36 1.37 -3.59
N ALA A 188 -12.89 0.76 -4.69
CA ALA A 188 -12.20 -0.52 -4.64
C ALA A 188 -10.90 -0.41 -3.84
N LEU A 189 -10.15 0.68 -4.03
CA LEU A 189 -8.92 0.93 -3.29
C LEU A 189 -9.15 1.11 -1.79
N LEU A 190 -10.26 1.75 -1.40
CA LEU A 190 -10.60 1.96 0.00
C LEU A 190 -11.14 0.69 0.67
N ASP A 191 -11.98 -0.09 0.00
CA ASP A 191 -12.71 -1.22 0.58
C ASP A 191 -12.04 -2.57 0.32
N GLY A 192 -11.36 -2.72 -0.82
CA GLY A 192 -10.79 -3.98 -1.29
C GLY A 192 -9.81 -4.62 -0.30
N PRO A 193 -8.82 -3.89 0.21
CA PRO A 193 -7.87 -4.44 1.16
C PRO A 193 -8.53 -4.95 2.45
N LEU A 194 -9.49 -4.19 3.01
CA LEU A 194 -10.20 -4.61 4.22
C LEU A 194 -11.06 -5.84 3.99
N ARG A 195 -11.67 -5.97 2.81
CA ARG A 195 -12.41 -7.17 2.42
C ARG A 195 -11.51 -8.41 2.49
N VAL A 196 -10.29 -8.31 1.95
CA VAL A 196 -9.33 -9.43 1.99
C VAL A 196 -8.89 -9.74 3.43
N TRP A 197 -8.60 -8.73 4.25
CA TRP A 197 -8.26 -8.93 5.66
C TRP A 197 -9.34 -9.71 6.43
N ARG A 198 -10.60 -9.33 6.24
CA ARG A 198 -11.76 -10.00 6.88
C ARG A 198 -11.91 -11.43 6.36
N GLY A 199 -11.85 -11.61 5.04
CA GLY A 199 -11.93 -12.92 4.42
C GLY A 199 -10.83 -13.87 4.90
N ALA A 200 -9.58 -13.42 4.95
CA ALA A 200 -8.45 -14.21 5.44
C ALA A 200 -8.61 -14.58 6.93
N ALA A 201 -9.08 -13.66 7.77
CA ALA A 201 -9.37 -13.95 9.18
C ALA A 201 -10.49 -14.99 9.34
N GLU A 202 -11.55 -14.92 8.53
CA GLU A 202 -12.68 -15.84 8.52
C GLU A 202 -12.28 -17.21 7.97
N ALA A 203 -11.55 -17.25 6.86
CA ALA A 203 -11.04 -18.50 6.27
C ALA A 203 -9.94 -19.15 7.11
N GLY A 204 -9.33 -18.43 8.04
CA GLY A 204 -8.21 -18.93 8.84
C GLY A 204 -6.93 -19.10 8.04
N THR A 205 -6.72 -18.24 7.05
CA THR A 205 -5.50 -18.19 6.22
C THR A 205 -4.55 -17.08 6.65
N GLY A 206 -3.30 -17.15 6.22
CA GLY A 206 -2.37 -16.04 6.28
C GLY A 206 -2.68 -14.97 5.24
N LEU A 207 -1.87 -13.92 5.20
CA LEU A 207 -2.03 -12.78 4.31
C LEU A 207 -0.68 -12.31 3.78
N LEU A 208 -0.64 -12.01 2.47
CA LEU A 208 0.40 -11.24 1.80
C LEU A 208 -0.19 -9.90 1.35
N ALA A 209 0.51 -8.83 1.66
CA ALA A 209 0.31 -7.55 1.01
C ALA A 209 1.66 -7.09 0.44
N SER A 210 1.71 -6.71 -0.83
CA SER A 210 2.96 -6.34 -1.48
C SER A 210 2.76 -5.25 -2.52
N ARG A 211 3.68 -4.30 -2.52
CA ARG A 211 3.80 -3.25 -3.53
C ARG A 211 4.93 -3.60 -4.48
N VAL A 212 4.73 -3.38 -5.76
CA VAL A 212 5.78 -3.57 -6.77
C VAL A 212 5.68 -2.50 -7.85
N TRP A 213 6.80 -2.26 -8.53
CA TRP A 213 6.87 -1.47 -9.75
C TRP A 213 7.21 -2.36 -10.95
N PHE A 214 6.57 -2.16 -12.09
CA PHE A 214 6.89 -2.85 -13.36
C PHE A 214 6.50 -2.02 -14.59
#